data_ecbaea41c051e75d7df2836a230d2af0
#
_entry.id   ecbaea41c051e75d7df2836a230d2af0
#
_cell.length_a   1.000
_cell.length_b   1.000
_cell.length_c   1.000
_cell.angle_alpha   90.00
_cell.angle_beta   90.00
_cell.angle_gamma   90.00
#
_symmetry.space_group_name_H-M   'P 1'
#
loop_
_entity.id
_entity.type
_entity.pdbx_description
1 polymer ?
#
loop_
_entity_poly.entity_id
_entity_poly.type
_entity_poly.pdbx_seq_one_letter_code
_entity_poly.pdbx_strand_id
1 'polypeptide(L)'
;MKKLVALLLALAMVACLFAGCASNDKETTTETPTETTTESTSEPTETSETTESTGDEGTVDPSMKVAFVTDVGNIDDHSFNQYTYEGITTFADENSIDCTYYKPAEDTDQARIDAINQAIADGYNTVVMAGYLFGPATAACAAEHPEINFLALDVSAGDLGTDTIPSNVSLIVYKEEQAGYLAGYAAVKAGYTELGFLGGMSVPAVVRYGYGFVQGADAAAVEDNVDVNIKYWYSGSFGPTDEIAAKMDSWYTEGTEVVFACGGGIYLSCQSAAEANEGLMIGVDVDQSNVSDTIITSAMKALSNSVRMALTAVGTNGLVWPEAYAGTCQSLGAKEDCVGLPMESSKLGDFDEAAYETLFQQIVDGTVTIDDTSDPEQHPTTQKVVVDWQ
;
A
#
# COMPACT_ATOMS: atom_id res chain seq x y z
N MET A 1 -22.15 32.44 41.72
CA MET A 1 -22.64 33.82 41.50
C MET A 1 -22.14 34.27 40.16
N LYS A 2 -23.01 34.25 39.17
CA LYS A 2 -23.43 35.39 38.35
C LYS A 2 -22.27 35.91 37.46
N LYS A 3 -22.32 36.05 36.20
CA LYS A 3 -23.27 36.17 35.05
C LYS A 3 -22.32 36.64 33.94
N LEU A 4 -22.33 36.03 32.70
CA LEU A 4 -23.14 36.47 31.56
C LEU A 4 -22.89 37.93 31.13
N VAL A 5 -22.42 38.14 29.90
CA VAL A 5 -22.76 39.14 28.88
C VAL A 5 -21.88 38.81 27.67
N ALA A 6 -22.28 38.20 26.58
CA ALA A 6 -23.30 38.50 25.57
C ALA A 6 -23.02 39.76 24.75
N LEU A 7 -22.77 39.54 23.48
CA LEU A 7 -23.52 40.00 22.33
C LEU A 7 -22.95 41.13 21.47
N LEU A 8 -22.85 40.80 20.21
CA LEU A 8 -23.33 41.51 19.01
C LEU A 8 -22.45 42.52 18.27
N LEU A 9 -22.53 42.34 17.05
CA LEU A 9 -22.82 43.14 15.84
C LEU A 9 -21.59 43.41 14.98
N ALA A 10 -21.60 43.38 13.70
CA ALA A 10 -22.50 43.05 12.57
C ALA A 10 -21.72 43.40 11.31
N LEU A 11 -21.98 42.62 10.32
CA LEU A 11 -22.29 42.96 8.94
C LEU A 11 -21.83 44.34 8.39
N ALA A 12 -21.05 44.30 7.33
CA ALA A 12 -21.20 45.22 6.22
C ALA A 12 -20.74 44.59 4.89
N MET A 13 -21.74 44.20 4.09
CA MET A 13 -21.60 44.04 2.63
C MET A 13 -21.39 45.43 2.01
N VAL A 14 -20.56 45.52 1.00
CA VAL A 14 -20.84 46.37 -0.16
C VAL A 14 -20.29 45.69 -1.42
N ALA A 15 -21.25 45.31 -2.23
CA ALA A 15 -21.05 45.03 -3.64
C ALA A 15 -20.94 46.35 -4.42
N CYS A 16 -20.09 46.40 -5.41
CA CYS A 16 -20.25 47.33 -6.54
C CYS A 16 -19.94 46.61 -7.83
N LEU A 17 -20.97 46.57 -8.62
CA LEU A 17 -21.12 46.16 -10.00
C LEU A 17 -20.69 47.28 -10.95
N PHE A 18 -20.63 46.91 -12.24
CA PHE A 18 -20.71 47.61 -13.52
C PHE A 18 -19.35 47.94 -14.16
N ALA A 19 -19.11 47.33 -15.28
CA ALA A 19 -19.68 47.32 -16.61
C ALA A 19 -19.01 48.32 -17.56
N GLY A 20 -18.82 47.85 -18.75
CA GLY A 20 -18.77 48.67 -19.94
C GLY A 20 -17.67 48.25 -20.92
N CYS A 21 -17.98 47.40 -21.90
CA CYS A 21 -18.30 47.70 -23.31
C CYS A 21 -17.20 48.45 -24.05
N ALA A 22 -16.72 47.79 -25.01
CA ALA A 22 -17.02 47.67 -26.43
C ALA A 22 -16.03 48.41 -27.31
N SER A 23 -15.59 47.78 -28.25
CA SER A 23 -15.76 47.70 -29.68
C SER A 23 -14.65 48.27 -30.54
N ASN A 24 -14.41 47.48 -31.56
CA ASN A 24 -14.23 47.78 -32.98
C ASN A 24 -12.90 48.38 -33.41
N ASP A 25 -12.37 48.02 -34.49
CA ASP A 25 -12.64 47.38 -35.78
C ASP A 25 -11.35 47.34 -36.60
N LYS A 26 -11.33 46.36 -37.54
CA LYS A 26 -10.83 46.45 -38.93
C LYS A 26 -9.32 46.61 -39.17
N GLU A 27 -8.74 46.04 -40.14
CA GLU A 27 -8.97 45.34 -41.43
C GLU A 27 -7.61 44.83 -41.93
N THR A 28 -7.64 43.63 -42.48
CA THR A 28 -7.39 43.22 -43.87
C THR A 28 -6.02 43.55 -44.49
N THR A 29 -5.29 42.54 -44.92
CA THR A 29 -5.01 42.11 -46.31
C THR A 29 -4.02 40.97 -46.34
N THR A 30 -4.45 39.81 -46.79
CA THR A 30 -4.19 39.09 -48.04
C THR A 30 -2.80 39.25 -48.63
N GLU A 31 -2.07 38.18 -48.81
CA GLU A 31 -1.61 37.62 -50.09
C GLU A 31 -0.82 36.29 -49.86
N THR A 32 -1.30 35.25 -50.55
CA THR A 32 -0.60 34.06 -51.02
C THR A 32 -0.23 34.36 -52.47
N PRO A 33 0.73 33.82 -53.19
CA PRO A 33 1.08 32.38 -53.30
C PRO A 33 2.58 32.08 -53.59
N THR A 34 2.99 30.85 -53.60
CA THR A 34 3.47 30.06 -54.73
C THR A 34 4.39 28.93 -54.32
N GLU A 35 4.04 27.78 -54.82
CA GLU A 35 4.73 26.47 -54.77
C GLU A 35 6.20 26.52 -55.21
N THR A 36 7.00 25.61 -54.68
CA THR A 36 7.94 24.84 -55.51
C THR A 36 8.25 23.53 -54.83
N THR A 37 7.90 22.46 -55.49
CA THR A 37 8.16 21.05 -55.32
C THR A 37 9.66 20.76 -55.39
N THR A 38 10.17 19.92 -54.48
CA THR A 38 11.23 18.98 -54.83
C THR A 38 11.16 17.73 -53.96
N GLU A 39 10.96 16.58 -54.58
CA GLU A 39 11.04 15.24 -54.07
C GLU A 39 12.46 14.93 -53.54
N SER A 40 12.56 14.18 -52.46
CA SER A 40 13.51 13.06 -52.35
C SER A 40 13.23 12.18 -51.13
N THR A 41 12.79 10.98 -51.43
CA THR A 41 13.20 9.64 -50.92
C THR A 41 13.18 9.34 -49.41
N SER A 42 12.21 8.55 -49.12
CA SER A 42 11.97 7.55 -48.07
C SER A 42 13.17 6.90 -47.34
N GLU A 43 13.02 6.83 -46.02
CA GLU A 43 13.27 5.58 -45.27
C GLU A 43 12.36 5.54 -44.02
N PRO A 44 11.83 4.38 -43.63
CA PRO A 44 10.76 4.32 -42.64
C PRO A 44 11.32 4.30 -41.21
N THR A 45 10.91 5.25 -40.42
CA THR A 45 11.07 5.22 -38.99
C THR A 45 10.03 4.24 -38.44
N GLU A 46 10.49 3.13 -37.86
CA GLU A 46 9.65 2.22 -37.11
C GLU A 46 9.09 2.98 -35.89
N THR A 47 7.82 3.26 -35.96
CA THR A 47 7.03 3.70 -34.81
C THR A 47 6.79 2.46 -33.99
N SER A 48 7.40 2.35 -32.82
CA SER A 48 6.99 1.41 -31.77
C SER A 48 5.53 1.77 -31.44
N GLU A 49 4.62 1.00 -31.98
CA GLU A 49 3.25 0.94 -31.46
C GLU A 49 3.34 0.26 -30.08
N THR A 50 3.19 1.06 -29.05
CA THR A 50 2.78 0.58 -27.74
C THR A 50 1.41 -0.05 -27.96
N THR A 51 1.36 -1.35 -27.96
CA THR A 51 0.13 -2.12 -28.00
C THR A 51 -0.58 -1.89 -26.66
N GLU A 52 -1.40 -0.85 -26.57
CA GLU A 52 -2.49 -0.86 -25.62
C GLU A 52 -3.33 -2.09 -25.92
N SER A 53 -3.22 -3.08 -25.06
CA SER A 53 -4.14 -4.23 -25.05
C SER A 53 -5.51 -3.69 -24.61
N THR A 54 -6.28 -3.19 -25.55
CA THR A 54 -7.73 -3.08 -25.38
C THR A 54 -8.30 -4.50 -25.49
N GLY A 55 -8.12 -5.27 -24.41
CA GLY A 55 -8.97 -6.42 -24.14
C GLY A 55 -10.40 -5.88 -24.05
N ASP A 56 -11.32 -6.56 -24.68
CA ASP A 56 -12.76 -6.40 -24.45
C ASP A 56 -12.98 -6.60 -22.94
N GLU A 57 -13.04 -5.50 -22.16
CA GLU A 57 -13.30 -5.56 -20.73
C GLU A 57 -14.73 -6.05 -20.58
N GLY A 58 -14.87 -7.35 -20.34
CA GLY A 58 -16.17 -7.98 -20.12
C GLY A 58 -16.93 -7.27 -19.01
N THR A 59 -18.24 -7.15 -19.15
CA THR A 59 -19.09 -6.57 -18.12
C THR A 59 -19.06 -7.45 -16.87
N VAL A 60 -18.84 -6.85 -15.71
CA VAL A 60 -18.93 -7.55 -14.41
C VAL A 60 -20.33 -8.12 -14.22
N ASP A 61 -20.43 -9.36 -13.75
CA ASP A 61 -21.72 -10.03 -13.49
C ASP A 61 -22.51 -9.22 -12.43
N PRO A 62 -23.72 -8.71 -12.75
CA PRO A 62 -24.49 -7.90 -11.83
C PRO A 62 -25.01 -8.66 -10.60
N SER A 63 -24.91 -9.98 -10.56
CA SER A 63 -25.21 -10.79 -9.37
C SER A 63 -24.04 -10.91 -8.40
N MET A 64 -22.87 -10.34 -8.71
CA MET A 64 -21.73 -10.31 -7.82
C MET A 64 -22.05 -9.49 -6.57
N LYS A 65 -21.68 -10.03 -5.42
CA LYS A 65 -21.75 -9.35 -4.13
C LYS A 65 -20.48 -9.63 -3.35
N VAL A 66 -19.80 -8.58 -2.93
CA VAL A 66 -18.48 -8.70 -2.29
C VAL A 66 -18.56 -8.42 -0.81
N ALA A 67 -18.15 -9.38 0.02
CA ALA A 67 -17.92 -9.18 1.44
C ALA A 67 -16.43 -9.04 1.73
N PHE A 68 -16.07 -8.09 2.57
CA PHE A 68 -14.74 -7.95 3.14
C PHE A 68 -14.75 -8.45 4.58
N VAL A 69 -13.78 -9.27 4.96
CA VAL A 69 -13.59 -9.67 6.37
C VAL A 69 -12.26 -9.11 6.83
N THR A 70 -12.31 -8.16 7.80
CA THR A 70 -11.11 -7.52 8.35
C THR A 70 -10.32 -8.50 9.21
N ASP A 71 -9.04 -8.23 9.41
CA ASP A 71 -8.28 -8.85 10.47
C ASP A 71 -8.69 -8.31 11.86
N VAL A 72 -7.77 -8.23 12.82
CA VAL A 72 -8.01 -7.64 14.15
C VAL A 72 -8.14 -6.10 14.09
N GLY A 73 -7.71 -5.47 12.99
CA GLY A 73 -7.79 -4.03 12.73
C GLY A 73 -9.21 -3.54 12.41
N ASN A 74 -9.29 -2.28 12.03
CA ASN A 74 -10.53 -1.63 11.62
C ASN A 74 -10.40 -1.14 10.17
N ILE A 75 -11.53 -0.86 9.52
CA ILE A 75 -11.58 -0.31 8.15
C ILE A 75 -11.19 1.18 8.06
N ASP A 76 -10.78 1.78 9.15
CA ASP A 76 -10.31 3.17 9.28
C ASP A 76 -8.89 3.24 9.87
N ASP A 77 -8.07 2.22 9.59
CA ASP A 77 -6.70 2.09 10.12
C ASP A 77 -5.65 2.92 9.36
N HIS A 78 -6.05 3.64 8.31
CA HIS A 78 -5.14 4.34 7.38
C HIS A 78 -4.01 3.46 6.83
N SER A 79 -4.23 2.14 6.71
CA SER A 79 -3.28 1.14 6.30
C SER A 79 -3.99 -0.05 5.61
N PHE A 80 -3.66 -1.27 5.99
CA PHE A 80 -4.00 -2.51 5.31
C PHE A 80 -5.50 -2.74 5.12
N ASN A 81 -6.30 -2.65 6.20
CA ASN A 81 -7.74 -2.92 6.12
C ASN A 81 -8.48 -1.83 5.35
N GLN A 82 -8.21 -0.56 5.65
CA GLN A 82 -8.87 0.56 5.00
C GLN A 82 -8.69 0.51 3.48
N TYR A 83 -7.44 0.41 3.01
CA TYR A 83 -7.18 0.49 1.57
C TYR A 83 -7.54 -0.78 0.80
N THR A 84 -7.57 -1.93 1.47
CA THR A 84 -8.20 -3.14 0.91
C THR A 84 -9.70 -2.90 0.71
N TYR A 85 -10.40 -2.37 1.71
CA TYR A 85 -11.83 -2.09 1.63
C TYR A 85 -12.16 -0.96 0.64
N GLU A 86 -11.34 0.08 0.55
CA GLU A 86 -11.49 1.13 -0.45
C GLU A 86 -11.37 0.59 -1.89
N GLY A 87 -10.48 -0.37 -2.12
CA GLY A 87 -10.40 -1.07 -3.40
C GLY A 87 -11.70 -1.81 -3.74
N ILE A 88 -12.31 -2.46 -2.74
CA ILE A 88 -13.59 -3.17 -2.89
C ILE A 88 -14.74 -2.19 -3.14
N THR A 89 -14.84 -1.13 -2.33
CA THR A 89 -15.94 -0.15 -2.47
C THR A 89 -15.85 0.60 -3.78
N THR A 90 -14.65 0.99 -4.22
CA THR A 90 -14.44 1.62 -5.52
C THR A 90 -14.87 0.69 -6.66
N PHE A 91 -14.47 -0.57 -6.62
CA PHE A 91 -14.88 -1.56 -7.61
C PHE A 91 -16.42 -1.77 -7.60
N ALA A 92 -17.02 -1.84 -6.41
CA ALA A 92 -18.46 -2.04 -6.27
C ALA A 92 -19.27 -0.85 -6.82
N ASP A 93 -18.83 0.39 -6.53
CA ASP A 93 -19.46 1.61 -7.02
C ASP A 93 -19.37 1.71 -8.56
N GLU A 94 -18.20 1.46 -9.14
CA GLU A 94 -17.97 1.47 -10.59
C GLU A 94 -18.85 0.45 -11.33
N ASN A 95 -19.15 -0.69 -10.71
CA ASN A 95 -19.92 -1.78 -11.30
C ASN A 95 -21.36 -1.89 -10.81
N SER A 96 -21.78 -1.01 -9.90
CA SER A 96 -23.14 -0.97 -9.30
C SER A 96 -23.53 -2.30 -8.65
N ILE A 97 -22.61 -2.91 -7.89
CA ILE A 97 -22.82 -4.14 -7.12
C ILE A 97 -22.79 -3.87 -5.62
N ASP A 98 -23.38 -4.78 -4.84
CA ASP A 98 -23.41 -4.67 -3.38
C ASP A 98 -22.05 -5.06 -2.76
N CYS A 99 -21.57 -4.27 -1.80
CA CYS A 99 -20.46 -4.67 -0.93
C CYS A 99 -20.71 -4.30 0.53
N THR A 100 -20.05 -5.00 1.44
CA THR A 100 -20.06 -4.73 2.88
C THR A 100 -18.82 -5.29 3.55
N TYR A 101 -18.64 -5.03 4.85
CA TYR A 101 -17.57 -5.64 5.62
C TYR A 101 -18.09 -6.32 6.89
N TYR A 102 -17.31 -7.28 7.36
CA TYR A 102 -17.51 -8.01 8.61
C TYR A 102 -16.21 -7.95 9.42
N LYS A 103 -16.35 -7.92 10.73
CA LYS A 103 -15.20 -7.99 11.65
C LYS A 103 -15.39 -9.20 12.56
N PRO A 104 -14.39 -10.10 12.65
CA PRO A 104 -14.41 -11.18 13.62
C PRO A 104 -14.58 -10.66 15.05
N ALA A 105 -15.39 -11.33 15.85
CA ALA A 105 -15.67 -10.92 17.23
C ALA A 105 -14.44 -11.03 18.14
N GLU A 106 -13.54 -11.96 17.82
CA GLU A 106 -12.32 -12.27 18.57
C GLU A 106 -11.19 -12.62 17.60
N ASP A 107 -9.95 -12.55 18.06
CA ASP A 107 -8.77 -12.96 17.30
C ASP A 107 -8.56 -14.49 17.40
N THR A 108 -9.47 -15.23 16.76
CA THR A 108 -9.42 -16.71 16.68
C THR A 108 -9.85 -17.18 15.31
N ASP A 109 -9.36 -18.35 14.88
CA ASP A 109 -9.77 -18.95 13.61
C ASP A 109 -11.29 -19.21 13.55
N GLN A 110 -11.89 -19.61 14.67
CA GLN A 110 -13.34 -19.83 14.71
C GLN A 110 -14.11 -18.54 14.50
N ALA A 111 -13.70 -17.43 15.10
CA ALA A 111 -14.37 -16.14 14.90
C ALA A 111 -14.23 -15.64 13.46
N ARG A 112 -13.09 -15.91 12.77
CA ARG A 112 -12.91 -15.63 11.34
C ARG A 112 -13.83 -16.48 10.48
N ILE A 113 -13.92 -17.78 10.76
CA ILE A 113 -14.85 -18.72 10.10
C ILE A 113 -16.30 -18.25 10.29
N ASP A 114 -16.68 -17.86 11.49
CA ASP A 114 -18.03 -17.41 11.81
C ASP A 114 -18.39 -16.10 11.03
N ALA A 115 -17.45 -15.17 10.92
CA ALA A 115 -17.61 -13.94 10.15
C ALA A 115 -17.75 -14.21 8.64
N ILE A 116 -16.94 -15.11 8.08
CA ILE A 116 -17.04 -15.56 6.69
C ILE A 116 -18.41 -16.23 6.44
N ASN A 117 -18.81 -17.16 7.29
CA ASN A 117 -20.09 -17.86 7.17
C ASN A 117 -21.30 -16.91 7.32
N GLN A 118 -21.19 -15.86 8.15
CA GLN A 118 -22.21 -14.83 8.23
C GLN A 118 -22.32 -14.07 6.90
N ALA A 119 -21.22 -13.68 6.28
CA ALA A 119 -21.22 -13.03 4.98
C ALA A 119 -21.90 -13.90 3.90
N ILE A 120 -21.58 -15.20 3.87
CA ILE A 120 -22.19 -16.17 2.95
C ILE A 120 -23.69 -16.31 3.21
N ALA A 121 -24.10 -16.41 4.48
CA ALA A 121 -25.52 -16.49 4.86
C ALA A 121 -26.33 -15.23 4.49
N ASP A 122 -25.69 -14.07 4.48
CA ASP A 122 -26.27 -12.79 4.03
C ASP A 122 -26.32 -12.64 2.51
N GLY A 123 -25.80 -13.66 1.78
CA GLY A 123 -25.91 -13.79 0.32
C GLY A 123 -24.75 -13.20 -0.47
N TYR A 124 -23.59 -12.97 0.15
CA TYR A 124 -22.36 -12.59 -0.53
C TYR A 124 -21.71 -13.81 -1.16
N ASN A 125 -21.30 -13.69 -2.42
CA ASN A 125 -20.75 -14.78 -3.23
C ASN A 125 -19.27 -14.63 -3.57
N THR A 126 -18.66 -13.53 -3.15
CA THR A 126 -17.22 -13.29 -3.23
C THR A 126 -16.77 -12.70 -1.89
N VAL A 127 -15.84 -13.38 -1.22
CA VAL A 127 -15.36 -13.00 0.10
C VAL A 127 -13.86 -12.66 0.00
N VAL A 128 -13.53 -11.42 0.38
CA VAL A 128 -12.16 -10.92 0.47
C VAL A 128 -11.74 -10.92 1.92
N MET A 129 -10.59 -11.49 2.24
CA MET A 129 -10.04 -11.56 3.58
C MET A 129 -8.67 -10.89 3.62
N ALA A 130 -8.42 -10.14 4.69
CA ALA A 130 -7.19 -9.39 4.85
C ALA A 130 -6.32 -9.96 5.96
N GLY A 131 -5.15 -10.48 5.58
CA GLY A 131 -4.06 -10.80 6.49
C GLY A 131 -3.79 -12.30 6.70
N TYR A 132 -2.55 -12.56 7.04
CA TYR A 132 -1.94 -13.87 7.25
C TYR A 132 -2.78 -14.85 8.09
N LEU A 133 -3.42 -14.33 9.14
CA LEU A 133 -4.20 -15.14 10.09
C LEU A 133 -5.46 -15.78 9.46
N PHE A 134 -5.83 -15.42 8.24
CA PHE A 134 -6.98 -16.02 7.55
C PHE A 134 -6.66 -17.35 6.84
N GLY A 135 -5.42 -17.80 6.80
CA GLY A 135 -5.05 -19.04 6.12
C GLY A 135 -5.94 -20.24 6.49
N PRO A 136 -6.02 -20.64 7.77
CA PRO A 136 -6.85 -21.77 8.19
C PRO A 136 -8.35 -21.56 7.96
N ALA A 137 -8.87 -20.35 8.19
CA ALA A 137 -10.27 -20.01 7.95
C ALA A 137 -10.64 -20.06 6.46
N THR A 138 -9.75 -19.56 5.58
CA THR A 138 -9.92 -19.65 4.12
C THR A 138 -10.01 -21.10 3.67
N ALA A 139 -9.10 -21.97 4.12
CA ALA A 139 -9.11 -23.39 3.76
C ALA A 139 -10.39 -24.10 4.21
N ALA A 140 -10.83 -23.85 5.46
CA ALA A 140 -12.05 -24.45 6.00
C ALA A 140 -13.30 -24.00 5.22
N CYS A 141 -13.50 -22.69 5.04
CA CYS A 141 -14.68 -22.16 4.35
C CYS A 141 -14.69 -22.51 2.87
N ALA A 142 -13.54 -22.51 2.18
CA ALA A 142 -13.47 -22.89 0.78
C ALA A 142 -13.86 -24.35 0.53
N ALA A 143 -13.57 -25.26 1.46
CA ALA A 143 -13.96 -26.66 1.39
C ALA A 143 -15.48 -26.86 1.63
N GLU A 144 -16.08 -26.06 2.51
CA GLU A 144 -17.51 -26.11 2.84
C GLU A 144 -18.39 -25.43 1.79
N HIS A 145 -17.88 -24.38 1.12
CA HIS A 145 -18.60 -23.53 0.17
C HIS A 145 -17.91 -23.46 -1.20
N PRO A 146 -17.91 -24.55 -1.98
CA PRO A 146 -17.23 -24.59 -3.28
C PRO A 146 -17.83 -23.63 -4.34
N GLU A 147 -19.03 -23.09 -4.09
CA GLU A 147 -19.71 -22.11 -4.94
C GLU A 147 -19.32 -20.65 -4.65
N ILE A 148 -18.58 -20.41 -3.56
CA ILE A 148 -18.14 -19.07 -3.16
C ILE A 148 -16.71 -18.82 -3.64
N ASN A 149 -16.45 -17.60 -4.11
CA ASN A 149 -15.12 -17.16 -4.48
C ASN A 149 -14.42 -16.54 -3.26
N PHE A 150 -13.21 -16.99 -2.99
CA PHE A 150 -12.38 -16.48 -1.87
C PHE A 150 -11.12 -15.80 -2.41
N LEU A 151 -10.86 -14.58 -1.95
CA LEU A 151 -9.62 -13.85 -2.16
C LEU A 151 -8.97 -13.59 -0.81
N ALA A 152 -7.77 -14.10 -0.57
CA ALA A 152 -7.04 -13.83 0.66
C ALA A 152 -5.73 -13.09 0.39
N LEU A 153 -5.53 -11.97 1.09
CA LEU A 153 -4.34 -11.12 0.99
C LEU A 153 -3.37 -11.44 2.12
N ASP A 154 -2.08 -11.41 1.83
CA ASP A 154 -0.98 -11.79 2.72
C ASP A 154 -1.09 -13.24 3.24
N VAL A 155 -1.76 -14.10 2.50
CA VAL A 155 -1.88 -15.54 2.75
C VAL A 155 -1.16 -16.30 1.64
N SER A 156 -0.18 -17.12 2.00
CA SER A 156 0.53 -18.01 1.08
C SER A 156 -0.13 -19.40 1.01
N ALA A 157 0.30 -20.20 0.04
CA ALA A 157 -0.16 -21.59 -0.07
C ALA A 157 0.12 -22.41 1.20
N GLY A 158 1.26 -22.17 1.86
CA GLY A 158 1.65 -22.86 3.10
C GLY A 158 0.73 -22.55 4.29
N ASP A 159 0.16 -21.34 4.31
CA ASP A 159 -0.67 -20.87 5.42
C ASP A 159 -2.06 -21.50 5.46
N LEU A 160 -2.51 -22.07 4.32
CA LEU A 160 -3.77 -22.82 4.26
C LEU A 160 -3.71 -24.14 5.05
N GLY A 161 -2.51 -24.68 5.28
CA GLY A 161 -2.35 -25.99 5.90
C GLY A 161 -2.89 -27.15 5.06
N THR A 162 -3.03 -26.96 3.74
CA THR A 162 -3.54 -27.95 2.77
C THR A 162 -2.48 -28.23 1.71
N ASP A 163 -2.56 -29.44 1.08
CA ASP A 163 -1.60 -29.84 0.04
C ASP A 163 -1.72 -29.00 -1.26
N THR A 164 -2.88 -28.41 -1.50
CA THR A 164 -3.19 -27.63 -2.70
C THR A 164 -4.12 -26.49 -2.38
N ILE A 165 -4.03 -25.40 -3.13
CA ILE A 165 -4.98 -24.29 -3.05
C ILE A 165 -6.28 -24.73 -3.76
N PRO A 166 -7.46 -24.63 -3.10
CA PRO A 166 -8.74 -24.94 -3.76
C PRO A 166 -9.01 -24.02 -4.96
N SER A 167 -9.66 -24.53 -6.01
CA SER A 167 -9.90 -23.77 -7.24
C SER A 167 -10.82 -22.55 -7.08
N ASN A 168 -11.61 -22.49 -6.00
CA ASN A 168 -12.43 -21.36 -5.63
C ASN A 168 -11.69 -20.33 -4.75
N VAL A 169 -10.37 -20.51 -4.55
CA VAL A 169 -9.49 -19.61 -3.79
C VAL A 169 -8.45 -18.99 -4.70
N SER A 170 -8.24 -17.69 -4.56
CA SER A 170 -7.10 -16.94 -5.08
C SER A 170 -6.36 -16.28 -3.94
N LEU A 171 -5.04 -16.40 -3.90
CA LEU A 171 -4.18 -15.83 -2.88
C LEU A 171 -3.30 -14.73 -3.49
N ILE A 172 -3.05 -13.67 -2.74
CA ILE A 172 -2.11 -12.62 -3.10
C ILE A 172 -1.16 -12.40 -1.92
N VAL A 173 0.13 -12.48 -2.19
CA VAL A 173 1.20 -12.02 -1.30
C VAL A 173 2.01 -10.95 -2.04
N TYR A 174 2.71 -10.10 -1.28
CA TYR A 174 3.52 -9.05 -1.86
C TYR A 174 4.99 -9.30 -1.57
N LYS A 175 5.85 -8.62 -2.32
CA LYS A 175 7.30 -8.61 -2.10
C LYS A 175 7.65 -7.42 -1.20
N GLU A 176 7.21 -7.50 0.05
CA GLU A 176 7.39 -6.44 1.03
C GLU A 176 8.86 -6.15 1.31
N GLU A 177 9.75 -7.14 1.11
CA GLU A 177 11.20 -6.96 1.20
C GLU A 177 11.70 -5.90 0.22
N GLN A 178 11.05 -5.75 -0.94
CA GLN A 178 11.42 -4.73 -1.93
C GLN A 178 11.02 -3.32 -1.47
N ALA A 179 9.80 -3.15 -0.93
CA ALA A 179 9.36 -1.87 -0.38
C ALA A 179 10.17 -1.47 0.86
N GLY A 180 10.44 -2.43 1.75
CA GLY A 180 11.32 -2.23 2.90
C GLY A 180 12.72 -1.82 2.49
N TYR A 181 13.30 -2.49 1.48
CA TYR A 181 14.61 -2.15 0.95
C TYR A 181 14.66 -0.72 0.41
N LEU A 182 13.68 -0.34 -0.41
CA LEU A 182 13.58 1.03 -0.93
C LEU A 182 13.52 2.05 0.22
N ALA A 183 12.73 1.80 1.25
CA ALA A 183 12.58 2.69 2.39
C ALA A 183 13.85 2.83 3.23
N GLY A 184 14.53 1.71 3.51
CA GLY A 184 15.79 1.70 4.26
C GLY A 184 16.93 2.38 3.50
N TYR A 185 17.04 2.09 2.20
CA TYR A 185 18.02 2.73 1.32
C TYR A 185 17.77 4.25 1.26
N ALA A 186 16.53 4.66 1.03
CA ALA A 186 16.15 6.07 0.96
C ALA A 186 16.41 6.83 2.25
N ALA A 187 16.15 6.23 3.42
CA ALA A 187 16.41 6.85 4.71
C ALA A 187 17.90 7.16 4.91
N VAL A 188 18.79 6.23 4.58
CA VAL A 188 20.23 6.45 4.68
C VAL A 188 20.70 7.47 3.66
N LYS A 189 20.20 7.42 2.40
CA LYS A 189 20.54 8.42 1.36
C LYS A 189 20.02 9.82 1.72
N ALA A 190 18.96 9.93 2.49
CA ALA A 190 18.49 11.20 3.06
C ALA A 190 19.35 11.71 4.25
N GLY A 191 20.36 10.93 4.67
CA GLY A 191 21.35 11.30 5.68
C GLY A 191 21.07 10.78 7.08
N TYR A 192 20.04 9.96 7.30
CA TYR A 192 19.72 9.39 8.60
C TYR A 192 20.56 8.16 8.91
N THR A 193 21.12 8.08 10.13
CA THR A 193 22.00 6.98 10.55
C THR A 193 21.55 6.29 11.84
N GLU A 194 20.63 6.88 12.59
CA GLU A 194 20.06 6.31 13.82
C GLU A 194 18.58 5.96 13.55
N LEU A 195 18.36 4.73 13.10
CA LEU A 195 17.06 4.27 12.61
C LEU A 195 16.36 3.36 13.63
N GLY A 196 15.07 3.15 13.43
CA GLY A 196 14.25 2.18 14.14
C GLY A 196 13.32 1.42 13.21
N PHE A 197 13.06 0.16 13.53
CA PHE A 197 11.99 -0.64 12.95
C PHE A 197 11.04 -1.09 14.05
N LEU A 198 9.83 -0.58 14.03
CA LEU A 198 8.70 -1.01 14.85
C LEU A 198 7.82 -1.92 14.01
N GLY A 199 7.91 -3.23 14.23
CA GLY A 199 6.99 -4.20 13.63
C GLY A 199 5.77 -4.45 14.50
N GLY A 200 4.65 -4.79 13.86
CA GLY A 200 3.48 -5.31 14.55
C GLY A 200 3.73 -6.73 15.09
N MET A 201 2.92 -7.70 14.71
CA MET A 201 3.24 -9.12 14.92
C MET A 201 4.30 -9.58 13.91
N SER A 202 5.16 -10.53 14.30
CA SER A 202 6.21 -11.08 13.44
C SER A 202 5.65 -12.08 12.39
N VAL A 203 4.63 -11.65 11.64
CA VAL A 203 4.07 -12.41 10.52
C VAL A 203 4.90 -12.22 9.26
N PRO A 204 4.81 -13.11 8.25
CA PRO A 204 5.69 -13.11 7.09
C PRO A 204 5.84 -11.76 6.37
N ALA A 205 4.76 -11.04 6.15
CA ALA A 205 4.78 -9.72 5.50
C ALA A 205 5.58 -8.69 6.30
N VAL A 206 5.35 -8.61 7.63
CA VAL A 206 6.05 -7.67 8.53
C VAL A 206 7.54 -8.00 8.63
N VAL A 207 7.89 -9.30 8.65
CA VAL A 207 9.30 -9.74 8.65
C VAL A 207 9.98 -9.33 7.35
N ARG A 208 9.35 -9.56 6.18
CA ARG A 208 9.92 -9.15 4.88
C ARG A 208 10.12 -7.63 4.80
N TYR A 209 9.16 -6.82 5.22
CA TYR A 209 9.34 -5.37 5.30
C TYR A 209 10.56 -4.97 6.13
N GLY A 210 10.66 -5.50 7.35
CA GLY A 210 11.74 -5.15 8.27
C GLY A 210 13.11 -5.63 7.80
N TYR A 211 13.19 -6.85 7.27
CA TYR A 211 14.43 -7.39 6.75
C TYR A 211 14.87 -6.69 5.44
N GLY A 212 13.92 -6.34 4.58
CA GLY A 212 14.18 -5.47 3.43
C GLY A 212 14.74 -4.12 3.87
N PHE A 213 14.12 -3.48 4.89
CA PHE A 213 14.58 -2.21 5.45
C PHE A 213 16.03 -2.27 5.95
N VAL A 214 16.40 -3.31 6.68
CA VAL A 214 17.79 -3.53 7.14
C VAL A 214 18.74 -3.69 5.96
N GLN A 215 18.37 -4.49 4.94
CA GLN A 215 19.21 -4.75 3.76
C GLN A 215 19.39 -3.48 2.91
N GLY A 216 18.32 -2.69 2.72
CA GLY A 216 18.39 -1.43 1.98
C GLY A 216 19.25 -0.38 2.68
N ALA A 217 19.09 -0.26 4.00
CA ALA A 217 19.91 0.62 4.82
C ALA A 217 21.41 0.22 4.75
N ASP A 218 21.71 -1.10 4.81
CA ASP A 218 23.09 -1.59 4.72
C ASP A 218 23.69 -1.32 3.35
N ALA A 219 22.93 -1.50 2.27
CA ALA A 219 23.40 -1.24 0.91
C ALA A 219 23.78 0.25 0.74
N ALA A 220 22.91 1.18 1.15
CA ALA A 220 23.20 2.61 1.10
C ALA A 220 24.36 3.00 2.01
N ALA A 221 24.43 2.42 3.23
CA ALA A 221 25.52 2.65 4.18
C ALA A 221 26.89 2.21 3.64
N VAL A 222 26.94 1.08 2.92
CA VAL A 222 28.14 0.59 2.26
C VAL A 222 28.57 1.53 1.13
N GLU A 223 27.63 1.98 0.29
CA GLU A 223 27.91 2.92 -0.80
C GLU A 223 28.47 4.25 -0.30
N ASP A 224 27.87 4.82 0.74
CA ASP A 224 28.25 6.12 1.29
C ASP A 224 29.37 6.02 2.33
N ASN A 225 29.78 4.79 2.66
CA ASN A 225 30.77 4.47 3.69
C ASN A 225 30.47 5.13 5.04
N VAL A 226 29.22 5.04 5.48
CA VAL A 226 28.74 5.49 6.80
C VAL A 226 28.36 4.29 7.66
N ASP A 227 28.42 4.44 8.97
CA ASP A 227 27.93 3.43 9.90
C ASP A 227 26.51 3.79 10.34
N VAL A 228 25.61 2.82 10.39
CA VAL A 228 24.17 3.00 10.69
C VAL A 228 23.78 2.08 11.85
N ASN A 229 22.97 2.57 12.75
CA ASN A 229 22.38 1.80 13.84
C ASN A 229 20.87 1.65 13.62
N ILE A 230 20.33 0.44 13.85
CA ILE A 230 18.90 0.17 13.76
C ILE A 230 18.45 -0.50 15.06
N LYS A 231 17.52 0.10 15.80
CA LYS A 231 16.77 -0.56 16.85
C LYS A 231 15.62 -1.33 16.20
N TYR A 232 15.45 -2.60 16.54
CA TYR A 232 14.49 -3.47 15.86
C TYR A 232 13.62 -4.21 16.89
N TRP A 233 12.30 -4.04 16.78
CA TRP A 233 11.37 -4.65 17.74
C TRP A 233 10.02 -4.98 17.10
N TYR A 234 9.47 -6.15 17.48
CA TYR A 234 8.09 -6.53 17.19
C TYR A 234 7.23 -6.31 18.44
N SER A 235 6.17 -5.50 18.31
CA SER A 235 5.28 -5.14 19.42
C SER A 235 4.28 -6.22 19.78
N GLY A 236 4.06 -7.20 18.90
CA GLY A 236 3.04 -8.23 19.07
C GLY A 236 1.59 -7.75 18.90
N SER A 237 1.38 -6.53 18.35
CA SER A 237 0.07 -5.93 18.15
C SER A 237 -0.01 -5.22 16.80
N PHE A 238 -1.20 -5.15 16.20
CA PHE A 238 -1.51 -4.28 15.06
C PHE A 238 -2.32 -3.03 15.45
N GLY A 239 -2.63 -2.87 16.74
CA GLY A 239 -3.29 -1.68 17.28
C GLY A 239 -2.36 -0.84 18.17
N PRO A 240 -2.69 0.45 18.37
CA PRO A 240 -1.91 1.32 19.25
C PRO A 240 -2.01 0.85 20.70
N THR A 241 -0.91 0.97 21.44
CA THR A 241 -0.84 0.67 22.88
C THR A 241 0.05 1.68 23.61
N ASP A 242 -0.18 1.81 24.93
CA ASP A 242 0.67 2.64 25.78
C ASP A 242 2.12 2.08 25.85
N GLU A 243 2.30 0.77 25.73
CA GLU A 243 3.61 0.13 25.70
C GLU A 243 4.40 0.55 24.45
N ILE A 244 3.75 0.51 23.27
CA ILE A 244 4.38 0.96 22.01
C ILE A 244 4.74 2.43 22.12
N ALA A 245 3.82 3.29 22.61
CA ALA A 245 4.09 4.71 22.76
C ALA A 245 5.28 4.99 23.68
N ALA A 246 5.36 4.33 24.84
CA ALA A 246 6.46 4.47 25.78
C ALA A 246 7.80 3.96 25.19
N LYS A 247 7.77 2.87 24.43
CA LYS A 247 8.97 2.32 23.77
C LYS A 247 9.50 3.29 22.71
N MET A 248 8.62 3.84 21.88
CA MET A 248 8.99 4.81 20.84
C MET A 248 9.48 6.13 21.44
N ASP A 249 8.86 6.62 22.52
CA ASP A 249 9.34 7.80 23.27
C ASP A 249 10.77 7.58 23.78
N SER A 250 11.07 6.40 24.34
CA SER A 250 12.43 6.03 24.74
C SER A 250 13.40 6.03 23.57
N TRP A 251 13.03 5.45 22.41
CA TRP A 251 13.90 5.40 21.25
C TRP A 251 14.26 6.79 20.73
N TYR A 252 13.28 7.68 20.56
CA TYR A 252 13.54 9.06 20.12
C TYR A 252 14.34 9.84 21.15
N THR A 253 14.06 9.72 22.45
CA THR A 253 14.84 10.35 23.52
C THR A 253 16.31 9.88 23.53
N GLU A 254 16.57 8.62 23.15
CA GLU A 254 17.90 8.04 23.02
C GLU A 254 18.61 8.37 21.71
N GLY A 255 17.97 9.13 20.82
CA GLY A 255 18.58 9.68 19.61
C GLY A 255 18.20 8.96 18.30
N THR A 256 17.21 8.05 18.31
CA THR A 256 16.67 7.51 17.05
C THR A 256 16.04 8.66 16.26
N GLU A 257 16.40 8.79 14.98
CA GLU A 257 15.98 9.88 14.10
C GLU A 257 14.69 9.54 13.36
N VAL A 258 14.63 8.31 12.80
CA VAL A 258 13.52 7.86 11.96
C VAL A 258 13.11 6.45 12.38
N VAL A 259 11.81 6.24 12.61
CA VAL A 259 11.24 4.90 12.88
C VAL A 259 10.33 4.48 11.74
N PHE A 260 10.60 3.31 11.15
CA PHE A 260 9.67 2.65 10.24
C PHE A 260 8.61 1.91 11.07
N ALA A 261 7.37 2.42 11.07
CA ALA A 261 6.24 1.84 11.80
C ALA A 261 5.44 0.91 10.87
N CYS A 262 5.70 -0.40 10.98
CA CYS A 262 5.18 -1.43 10.08
C CYS A 262 4.15 -2.32 10.77
N GLY A 263 2.85 -1.99 10.62
CA GLY A 263 1.79 -2.87 11.12
C GLY A 263 0.48 -2.18 11.50
N GLY A 264 -0.38 -1.90 10.53
CA GLY A 264 -1.73 -1.37 10.77
C GLY A 264 -1.72 -0.12 11.64
N GLY A 265 -2.54 -0.09 12.69
CA GLY A 265 -2.73 1.08 13.56
C GLY A 265 -1.62 1.39 14.57
N ILE A 266 -0.53 0.59 14.63
CA ILE A 266 0.57 0.86 15.59
C ILE A 266 1.28 2.19 15.32
N TYR A 267 1.20 2.70 14.07
CA TYR A 267 1.74 4.00 13.70
C TYR A 267 1.23 5.13 14.59
N LEU A 268 -0.01 5.07 15.12
CA LEU A 268 -0.58 6.09 16.00
C LEU A 268 0.24 6.27 17.29
N SER A 269 0.70 5.16 17.89
CA SER A 269 1.57 5.22 19.07
C SER A 269 2.97 5.77 18.72
N CYS A 270 3.52 5.39 17.55
CA CYS A 270 4.79 5.91 17.06
C CYS A 270 4.69 7.40 16.72
N GLN A 271 3.62 7.82 16.04
CA GLN A 271 3.35 9.22 15.69
C GLN A 271 3.32 10.11 16.94
N SER A 272 2.59 9.68 17.97
CA SER A 272 2.50 10.44 19.23
C SER A 272 3.87 10.67 19.87
N ALA A 273 4.74 9.66 19.83
CA ALA A 273 6.11 9.76 20.33
C ALA A 273 7.00 10.62 19.41
N ALA A 274 6.88 10.47 18.10
CA ALA A 274 7.63 11.25 17.11
C ALA A 274 7.31 12.76 17.25
N GLU A 275 6.03 13.11 17.30
CA GLU A 275 5.59 14.49 17.47
C GLU A 275 6.08 15.12 18.79
N ALA A 276 6.14 14.32 19.86
CA ALA A 276 6.61 14.79 21.18
C ALA A 276 8.13 15.04 21.23
N ASN A 277 8.91 14.34 20.41
CA ASN A 277 10.37 14.34 20.42
C ASN A 277 11.01 14.94 19.15
N GLU A 278 10.21 15.57 18.26
CA GLU A 278 10.69 16.09 16.97
C GLU A 278 11.33 14.98 16.10
N GLY A 279 10.89 13.73 16.27
CA GLY A 279 11.33 12.57 15.53
C GLY A 279 10.56 12.41 14.21
N LEU A 280 11.04 11.50 13.36
CA LEU A 280 10.49 11.24 12.04
C LEU A 280 10.02 9.78 11.91
N MET A 281 9.18 9.53 10.91
CA MET A 281 8.61 8.22 10.66
C MET A 281 8.66 7.83 9.18
N ILE A 282 8.66 6.51 8.95
CA ILE A 282 8.30 5.91 7.66
C ILE A 282 6.99 5.17 7.87
N GLY A 283 6.03 5.44 6.99
CA GLY A 283 4.73 4.78 6.96
C GLY A 283 4.76 3.43 6.23
N VAL A 284 3.63 2.72 6.23
CA VAL A 284 3.50 1.39 5.63
C VAL A 284 2.22 1.25 4.81
N ASP A 285 2.23 0.33 3.86
CA ASP A 285 1.12 -0.11 3.00
C ASP A 285 0.69 0.93 1.96
N VAL A 286 0.51 2.18 2.38
CA VAL A 286 -0.02 3.27 1.55
C VAL A 286 0.74 4.57 1.83
N ASP A 287 0.51 5.59 1.02
CA ASP A 287 1.02 6.92 1.33
C ASP A 287 0.32 7.50 2.58
N GLN A 288 1.04 7.51 3.69
CA GLN A 288 0.58 8.04 4.97
C GLN A 288 1.05 9.50 5.22
N SER A 289 1.59 10.19 4.22
CA SER A 289 2.09 11.57 4.35
C SER A 289 1.04 12.57 4.82
N ASN A 290 -0.24 12.28 4.56
CA ASN A 290 -1.38 13.10 4.99
C ASN A 290 -1.80 12.85 6.44
N VAL A 291 -1.25 11.85 7.11
CA VAL A 291 -1.59 11.49 8.50
C VAL A 291 -0.82 12.36 9.48
N SER A 292 0.47 12.58 9.24
CA SER A 292 1.33 13.43 10.08
C SER A 292 2.49 14.03 9.28
N ASP A 293 2.88 15.25 9.66
CA ASP A 293 4.08 15.91 9.12
C ASP A 293 5.40 15.21 9.48
N THR A 294 5.38 14.31 10.47
CA THR A 294 6.54 13.49 10.86
C THR A 294 6.85 12.38 9.84
N ILE A 295 5.90 12.04 8.97
CA ILE A 295 6.09 10.99 7.97
C ILE A 295 6.89 11.54 6.79
N ILE A 296 8.06 10.94 6.54
CA ILE A 296 8.97 11.36 5.46
C ILE A 296 8.79 10.57 4.16
N THR A 297 8.28 9.37 4.25
CA THR A 297 7.90 8.49 3.13
C THR A 297 7.07 7.31 3.66
N SER A 298 6.62 6.42 2.77
CA SER A 298 5.90 5.19 3.15
C SER A 298 6.36 4.02 2.28
N ALA A 299 6.59 2.86 2.88
CA ALA A 299 6.84 1.61 2.16
C ALA A 299 5.50 1.02 1.72
N MET A 300 5.12 1.25 0.47
CA MET A 300 3.78 0.95 -0.05
C MET A 300 3.65 -0.43 -0.65
N LYS A 301 2.41 -0.96 -0.63
CA LYS A 301 1.93 -2.04 -1.49
C LYS A 301 0.56 -1.70 -2.08
N ALA A 302 0.31 -2.14 -3.32
CA ALA A 302 -0.84 -1.73 -4.12
C ALA A 302 -2.13 -2.48 -3.73
N LEU A 303 -2.57 -2.35 -2.47
CA LEU A 303 -3.71 -3.07 -1.90
C LEU A 303 -5.00 -2.87 -2.71
N SER A 304 -5.42 -1.62 -2.89
CA SER A 304 -6.65 -1.30 -3.63
C SER A 304 -6.59 -1.79 -5.07
N ASN A 305 -5.45 -1.62 -5.74
CA ASN A 305 -5.30 -2.00 -7.14
C ASN A 305 -5.32 -3.52 -7.33
N SER A 306 -4.57 -4.27 -6.52
CA SER A 306 -4.50 -5.74 -6.61
C SER A 306 -5.86 -6.40 -6.33
N VAL A 307 -6.62 -5.88 -5.35
CA VAL A 307 -7.99 -6.33 -5.07
C VAL A 307 -8.92 -6.05 -6.25
N ARG A 308 -8.90 -4.82 -6.80
CA ARG A 308 -9.71 -4.45 -7.96
C ARG A 308 -9.40 -5.32 -9.18
N MET A 309 -8.12 -5.60 -9.44
CA MET A 309 -7.71 -6.51 -10.52
C MET A 309 -8.29 -7.91 -10.32
N ALA A 310 -8.19 -8.48 -9.12
CA ALA A 310 -8.72 -9.80 -8.81
C ALA A 310 -10.25 -9.84 -8.91
N LEU A 311 -10.95 -8.85 -8.36
CA LEU A 311 -12.42 -8.74 -8.44
C LEU A 311 -12.90 -8.56 -9.89
N THR A 312 -12.18 -7.79 -10.71
CA THR A 312 -12.46 -7.65 -12.13
C THR A 312 -12.31 -9.00 -12.83
N ALA A 313 -11.23 -9.75 -12.54
CA ALA A 313 -10.96 -11.03 -13.15
C ALA A 313 -12.08 -12.06 -12.87
N VAL A 314 -12.58 -12.17 -11.64
CA VAL A 314 -13.66 -13.08 -11.29
C VAL A 314 -15.03 -12.57 -11.77
N GLY A 315 -15.27 -11.27 -11.65
CA GLY A 315 -16.55 -10.65 -11.99
C GLY A 315 -16.85 -10.69 -13.50
N THR A 316 -15.85 -10.50 -14.34
CA THR A 316 -15.99 -10.57 -15.81
C THR A 316 -15.97 -12.00 -16.37
N ASN A 317 -15.60 -12.98 -15.54
CA ASN A 317 -15.55 -14.40 -15.91
C ASN A 317 -16.75 -15.22 -15.39
N GLY A 318 -17.89 -14.56 -15.16
CA GLY A 318 -19.12 -15.23 -14.72
C GLY A 318 -19.05 -15.83 -13.32
N LEU A 319 -18.39 -15.12 -12.40
CA LEU A 319 -18.19 -15.51 -10.99
C LEU A 319 -17.43 -16.85 -10.82
N VAL A 320 -16.49 -17.10 -11.69
CA VAL A 320 -15.56 -18.23 -11.60
C VAL A 320 -14.14 -17.66 -11.74
N TRP A 321 -13.24 -18.03 -10.85
CA TRP A 321 -11.85 -17.62 -10.99
C TRP A 321 -11.29 -18.08 -12.35
N PRO A 322 -10.72 -17.19 -13.19
CA PRO A 322 -10.01 -17.62 -14.39
C PRO A 322 -8.73 -18.39 -14.01
N GLU A 323 -8.20 -19.18 -14.95
CA GLU A 323 -7.05 -20.06 -14.73
C GLU A 323 -5.85 -19.37 -14.05
N ALA A 324 -5.62 -18.09 -14.36
CA ALA A 324 -4.54 -17.31 -13.76
C ALA A 324 -4.72 -17.05 -12.26
N TYR A 325 -5.95 -17.17 -11.73
CA TYR A 325 -6.30 -16.91 -10.33
C TYR A 325 -6.76 -18.15 -9.59
N ALA A 326 -7.42 -19.09 -10.28
CA ALA A 326 -8.02 -20.28 -9.69
C ALA A 326 -6.97 -21.21 -9.05
N GLY A 327 -7.02 -21.36 -7.74
CA GLY A 327 -6.08 -22.22 -7.02
C GLY A 327 -4.62 -21.76 -7.11
N THR A 328 -4.39 -20.44 -7.21
CA THR A 328 -3.04 -19.86 -7.33
C THR A 328 -2.72 -18.91 -6.17
N CYS A 329 -1.42 -18.70 -5.96
CA CYS A 329 -0.90 -17.65 -5.10
C CYS A 329 -0.03 -16.72 -5.96
N GLN A 330 -0.46 -15.48 -6.11
CA GLN A 330 0.29 -14.46 -6.84
C GLN A 330 1.24 -13.75 -5.88
N SER A 331 2.48 -13.52 -6.32
CA SER A 331 3.48 -12.74 -5.58
C SER A 331 3.75 -11.46 -6.35
N LEU A 332 3.26 -10.33 -5.84
CA LEU A 332 3.26 -9.03 -6.50
C LEU A 332 4.38 -8.13 -5.93
N GLY A 333 5.23 -7.62 -6.80
CA GLY A 333 6.38 -6.79 -6.41
C GLY A 333 6.55 -5.56 -7.29
N ALA A 334 7.77 -5.05 -7.33
CA ALA A 334 8.15 -3.89 -8.15
C ALA A 334 7.91 -4.14 -9.65
N LYS A 335 8.13 -5.35 -10.11
CA LYS A 335 7.91 -5.72 -11.52
C LYS A 335 6.44 -5.59 -11.95
N GLU A 336 5.51 -5.82 -11.03
CA GLU A 336 4.07 -5.69 -11.21
C GLU A 336 3.56 -4.30 -10.79
N ASP A 337 4.46 -3.37 -10.46
CA ASP A 337 4.14 -2.03 -9.93
C ASP A 337 3.24 -2.09 -8.68
N CYS A 338 3.52 -3.10 -7.83
CA CYS A 338 2.71 -3.36 -6.64
C CYS A 338 3.40 -3.04 -5.32
N VAL A 339 4.64 -2.58 -5.34
CA VAL A 339 5.38 -2.07 -4.18
C VAL A 339 6.23 -0.87 -4.58
N GLY A 340 6.50 0.05 -3.65
CA GLY A 340 7.29 1.25 -3.95
C GLY A 340 7.26 2.29 -2.83
N LEU A 341 7.74 3.51 -3.16
CA LEU A 341 7.65 4.70 -2.32
C LEU A 341 6.82 5.78 -3.02
N PRO A 342 6.06 6.62 -2.30
CA PRO A 342 5.28 7.72 -2.86
C PRO A 342 6.18 8.95 -3.05
N MET A 343 7.00 8.98 -4.11
CA MET A 343 8.03 10.00 -4.29
C MET A 343 7.48 11.43 -4.36
N GLU A 344 6.25 11.62 -4.87
CA GLU A 344 5.60 12.93 -4.97
C GLU A 344 5.37 13.59 -3.59
N SER A 345 5.09 12.79 -2.56
CA SER A 345 4.84 13.25 -1.19
C SER A 345 6.03 13.05 -0.24
N SER A 346 7.08 12.36 -0.68
CA SER A 346 8.24 12.02 0.15
C SER A 346 9.14 13.22 0.44
N LYS A 347 9.73 13.23 1.64
CA LYS A 347 10.61 14.29 2.16
C LYS A 347 12.03 13.71 2.39
N LEU A 348 12.67 13.23 1.33
CA LEU A 348 13.89 12.42 1.37
C LEU A 348 15.17 13.20 0.97
N GLY A 349 15.14 14.54 1.02
CA GLY A 349 16.32 15.37 0.78
C GLY A 349 16.91 15.18 -0.62
N ASP A 350 18.17 14.75 -0.66
CA ASP A 350 18.91 14.56 -1.93
C ASP A 350 18.57 13.22 -2.65
N PHE A 351 17.82 12.32 -2.02
CA PHE A 351 17.29 11.13 -2.66
C PHE A 351 16.02 11.49 -3.43
N ASP A 352 16.21 11.96 -4.65
CA ASP A 352 15.14 12.44 -5.52
C ASP A 352 14.47 11.31 -6.34
N GLU A 353 13.44 11.69 -7.12
CA GLU A 353 12.70 10.78 -8.00
C GLU A 353 13.61 10.05 -8.99
N ALA A 354 14.64 10.72 -9.55
CA ALA A 354 15.55 10.09 -10.51
C ALA A 354 16.45 9.03 -9.85
N ALA A 355 16.88 9.27 -8.62
CA ALA A 355 17.64 8.29 -7.82
C ALA A 355 16.74 7.11 -7.46
N TYR A 356 15.49 7.37 -7.07
CA TYR A 356 14.50 6.34 -6.80
C TYR A 356 14.22 5.46 -8.03
N GLU A 357 13.90 6.05 -9.17
CA GLU A 357 13.63 5.34 -10.41
C GLU A 357 14.79 4.44 -10.83
N THR A 358 16.03 4.92 -10.65
CA THR A 358 17.23 4.13 -10.94
C THR A 358 17.29 2.88 -10.05
N LEU A 359 17.08 3.03 -8.75
CA LEU A 359 17.09 1.90 -7.80
C LEU A 359 15.89 0.97 -8.02
N PHE A 360 14.71 1.52 -8.26
CA PHE A 360 13.50 0.76 -8.53
C PHE A 360 13.68 -0.13 -9.78
N GLN A 361 14.22 0.44 -10.86
CA GLN A 361 14.49 -0.33 -12.07
C GLN A 361 15.53 -1.44 -11.85
N GLN A 362 16.52 -1.23 -10.99
CA GLN A 362 17.49 -2.27 -10.63
C GLN A 362 16.82 -3.45 -9.88
N ILE A 363 15.80 -3.18 -9.07
CA ILE A 363 15.00 -4.21 -8.40
C ILE A 363 14.12 -4.95 -9.44
N VAL A 364 13.46 -4.21 -10.33
CA VAL A 364 12.64 -4.79 -11.42
C VAL A 364 13.45 -5.72 -12.31
N ASP A 365 14.67 -5.31 -12.68
CA ASP A 365 15.57 -6.07 -13.55
C ASP A 365 16.31 -7.23 -12.81
N GLY A 366 16.16 -7.32 -11.48
CA GLY A 366 16.83 -8.30 -10.65
C GLY A 366 18.35 -8.08 -10.51
N THR A 367 18.84 -6.86 -10.81
CA THR A 367 20.24 -6.48 -10.58
C THR A 367 20.52 -6.32 -9.09
N VAL A 368 19.57 -5.78 -8.34
CA VAL A 368 19.53 -5.80 -6.89
C VAL A 368 18.75 -7.04 -6.46
N THR A 369 19.41 -7.91 -5.69
CA THR A 369 18.80 -9.11 -5.10
C THR A 369 18.58 -8.86 -3.61
N ILE A 370 17.35 -9.04 -3.15
CA ILE A 370 16.95 -8.85 -1.77
C ILE A 370 16.55 -10.22 -1.21
N ASP A 371 17.07 -10.58 -0.05
CA ASP A 371 16.65 -11.80 0.65
C ASP A 371 15.22 -11.63 1.14
N ASP A 372 14.33 -12.54 0.75
CA ASP A 372 12.88 -12.52 1.01
C ASP A 372 12.47 -13.45 2.17
N THR A 373 13.43 -13.87 3.00
CA THR A 373 13.13 -14.73 4.15
C THR A 373 12.07 -14.07 5.05
N SER A 374 11.14 -14.87 5.50
CA SER A 374 10.07 -14.47 6.44
C SER A 374 10.18 -15.16 7.80
N ASP A 375 11.31 -15.85 8.05
CA ASP A 375 11.59 -16.46 9.34
C ASP A 375 12.18 -15.41 10.30
N PRO A 376 11.49 -15.03 11.38
CA PRO A 376 11.94 -13.98 12.29
C PRO A 376 13.22 -14.33 13.06
N GLU A 377 13.67 -15.58 13.01
CA GLU A 377 14.92 -16.03 13.64
C GLU A 377 16.14 -16.00 12.66
N GLN A 378 15.90 -15.76 11.37
CA GLN A 378 16.94 -15.72 10.34
C GLN A 378 17.27 -14.28 9.93
N HIS A 379 18.03 -13.59 10.76
CA HIS A 379 18.37 -12.19 10.56
C HIS A 379 19.25 -11.96 9.33
N PRO A 380 19.05 -10.86 8.55
CA PRO A 380 19.91 -10.49 7.43
C PRO A 380 21.33 -10.18 7.90
N THR A 381 22.31 -10.54 7.05
CA THR A 381 23.72 -10.21 7.29
C THR A 381 24.02 -8.82 6.80
N THR A 382 24.67 -8.00 7.62
CA THR A 382 25.01 -6.60 7.36
C THR A 382 26.52 -6.35 7.39
N GLN A 383 26.98 -5.29 6.72
CA GLN A 383 28.39 -4.85 6.68
C GLN A 383 28.61 -3.54 7.43
N LYS A 384 27.70 -2.61 7.32
CA LYS A 384 27.76 -1.24 7.87
C LYS A 384 26.63 -0.95 8.85
N VAL A 385 25.59 -1.75 8.84
CA VAL A 385 24.45 -1.61 9.76
C VAL A 385 24.69 -2.49 10.99
N VAL A 386 24.52 -1.91 12.19
CA VAL A 386 24.41 -2.64 13.45
C VAL A 386 22.96 -2.66 13.87
N VAL A 387 22.39 -3.85 14.04
CA VAL A 387 20.97 -4.00 14.45
C VAL A 387 20.92 -4.44 15.91
N ASP A 388 20.19 -3.67 16.72
CA ASP A 388 19.83 -4.01 18.10
C ASP A 388 18.46 -4.72 18.10
N TRP A 389 18.49 -6.05 18.05
CA TRP A 389 17.31 -6.92 18.08
C TRP A 389 16.75 -6.99 19.51
N GLN A 390 15.51 -6.52 19.75
CA GLN A 390 14.89 -6.36 21.06
C GLN A 390 13.67 -7.25 21.29
#